data_b7f1be5d86212664360a2772eb7d87c9
#
_entry.id   b7f1be5d86212664360a2772eb7d87c9
#
_cell.length_a   1.000
_cell.length_b   1.000
_cell.length_c   1.000
_cell.angle_alpha   90.00
_cell.angle_beta   90.00
_cell.angle_gamma   90.00
#
_symmetry.space_group_name_H-M   'P 1'
#
loop_
_entity.id
_entity.type
_entity.pdbx_description
1 polymer ?
#
loop_
_entity_poly.entity_id
_entity_poly.type
_entity_poly.pdbx_seq_one_letter_code
_entity_poly.pdbx_strand_id
1 'polypeptide(L)'
;LSYAKLACQSGRWKGSTGGFNGHYLNLGSTVGTYTSFNTSDKALAVFATGGNSTSGGQCGNRYDLGANIAGIGRVATNSTANDNYSKTGFLSFFVPAKTQFSIESYPWGCGPGIFSAYAFIVE
;
A
#
# COMPACT_ATOMS: atom_id res chain seq x y z
N LEU A 1 -25.54 -0.67 -11.53
CA LEU A 1 -25.77 -0.73 -11.21
C LEU A 1 -25.75 -0.69 -11.19
N SER A 2 -25.43 -0.83 -11.23
CA SER A 2 -25.65 -0.73 -10.96
C SER A 2 -25.37 -0.32 -10.56
N TYR A 3 -24.81 0.00 -10.38
CA TYR A 3 -24.82 0.31 -9.74
C TYR A 3 -25.11 0.19 -9.67
N ALA A 4 -25.12 -0.04 -9.95
CA ALA A 4 -25.55 -0.32 -9.53
C ALA A 4 -25.87 -0.84 -9.46
N LYS A 5 -25.53 -0.93 -9.96
CA LYS A 5 -26.32 -1.52 -9.38
C LYS A 5 -26.07 -1.78 -8.04
N LEU A 6 -25.48 -1.08 -7.38
CA LEU A 6 -25.58 -1.41 -6.01
C LEU A 6 -27.03 -1.49 -5.66
N ALA A 7 -27.43 -2.64 -5.25
CA ALA A 7 -28.79 -2.81 -4.83
C ALA A 7 -28.87 -2.59 -3.34
N CYS A 8 -29.73 -1.71 -2.93
CA CYS A 8 -30.02 -1.55 -1.52
C CYS A 8 -31.15 -2.50 -1.19
N GLN A 9 -30.85 -3.56 -0.50
CA GLN A 9 -31.82 -4.57 -0.16
C GLN A 9 -32.02 -4.58 1.34
N SER A 10 -33.27 -4.49 1.73
CA SER A 10 -33.63 -4.49 3.16
C SER A 10 -32.93 -3.39 3.92
N GLY A 11 -32.77 -2.24 3.29
CA GLY A 11 -32.16 -1.10 3.92
C GLY A 11 -30.66 -1.18 4.04
N ARG A 12 -30.02 -2.11 3.36
CA ARG A 12 -28.56 -2.19 3.41
C ARG A 12 -28.03 -2.60 2.05
N TRP A 13 -26.80 -2.28 1.86
CA TRP A 13 -26.13 -2.57 0.61
C TRP A 13 -25.63 -3.99 0.59
N LYS A 14 -25.82 -4.62 -0.53
CA LYS A 14 -25.24 -5.93 -0.78
C LYS A 14 -23.87 -5.71 -1.39
N GLY A 15 -22.95 -6.57 -1.06
CA GLY A 15 -21.60 -6.46 -1.57
C GLY A 15 -21.43 -7.07 -2.94
N SER A 16 -22.39 -6.91 -3.82
CA SER A 16 -22.37 -7.59 -5.10
C SER A 16 -21.54 -6.88 -6.14
N THR A 17 -21.07 -5.69 -5.87
CA THR A 17 -20.41 -4.87 -6.86
C THR A 17 -18.95 -4.69 -6.60
N GLY A 18 -18.31 -5.66 -6.01
CA GLY A 18 -16.89 -5.60 -5.82
C GLY A 18 -16.48 -4.50 -4.90
N GLY A 19 -16.63 -4.51 -3.75
CA GLY A 19 -16.16 -3.55 -2.78
C GLY A 19 -15.26 -4.22 -1.78
N PHE A 20 -15.26 -3.67 -0.63
CA PHE A 20 -14.46 -4.10 0.48
C PHE A 20 -15.13 -5.31 1.15
N ASN A 21 -14.37 -6.36 1.37
CA ASN A 21 -14.91 -7.55 2.00
C ASN A 21 -14.90 -7.49 3.54
N GLY A 22 -14.43 -6.38 4.11
CA GLY A 22 -14.44 -6.18 5.54
C GLY A 22 -13.26 -6.76 6.30
N HIS A 23 -12.30 -7.31 5.59
CA HIS A 23 -11.16 -7.95 6.24
C HIS A 23 -9.87 -7.26 5.88
N TYR A 24 -9.16 -6.78 6.89
CA TYR A 24 -7.80 -6.28 6.73
C TYR A 24 -6.81 -7.42 6.94
N LEU A 25 -5.81 -7.41 6.09
CA LEU A 25 -4.64 -8.25 6.26
C LEU A 25 -3.52 -7.37 6.75
N ASN A 26 -3.00 -7.66 7.92
CA ASN A 26 -1.86 -6.91 8.45
C ASN A 26 -0.60 -7.52 7.87
N LEU A 27 0.07 -6.79 6.99
CA LEU A 27 1.29 -7.28 6.35
C LEU A 27 2.53 -7.00 7.19
N GLY A 28 2.36 -6.31 8.32
CA GLY A 28 3.43 -6.06 9.25
C GLY A 28 4.29 -4.86 8.90
N SER A 29 5.40 -4.75 9.60
CA SER A 29 6.37 -3.69 9.39
C SER A 29 7.60 -4.26 8.73
N THR A 30 8.19 -3.51 7.80
CA THR A 30 9.35 -3.95 7.04
C THR A 30 10.33 -2.80 6.92
N VAL A 31 11.61 -3.12 6.94
CA VAL A 31 12.68 -2.16 6.66
C VAL A 31 13.21 -2.50 5.27
N GLY A 32 13.20 -1.51 4.39
CA GLY A 32 13.73 -1.68 3.04
C GLY A 32 12.70 -2.17 2.05
N THR A 33 12.66 -3.46 1.79
CA THR A 33 11.82 -4.02 0.74
C THR A 33 10.93 -5.12 1.29
N TYR A 34 9.65 -5.05 0.95
CA TYR A 34 8.67 -6.08 1.25
C TYR A 34 8.13 -6.63 -0.07
N THR A 35 8.23 -7.94 -0.24
CA THR A 35 7.75 -8.59 -1.45
C THR A 35 6.71 -9.64 -1.06
N SER A 36 5.62 -9.67 -1.79
CA SER A 36 4.57 -10.64 -1.54
C SER A 36 3.82 -10.96 -2.83
N PHE A 37 2.80 -11.78 -2.71
CA PHE A 37 2.07 -12.26 -3.86
C PHE A 37 0.58 -12.26 -3.52
N ASN A 38 -0.22 -11.69 -4.41
CA ASN A 38 -1.68 -11.75 -4.26
C ASN A 38 -2.14 -13.12 -4.73
N THR A 39 -2.41 -14.01 -3.78
CA THR A 39 -2.82 -15.37 -4.10
C THR A 39 -4.29 -15.50 -4.43
N SER A 40 -5.06 -14.43 -4.26
CA SER A 40 -6.50 -14.47 -4.47
C SER A 40 -6.87 -14.33 -5.93
N ASP A 41 -8.11 -14.64 -6.24
CA ASP A 41 -8.67 -14.45 -7.58
C ASP A 41 -9.17 -13.04 -7.80
N LYS A 42 -9.02 -12.17 -6.83
CA LYS A 42 -9.54 -10.81 -6.85
C LYS A 42 -8.40 -9.82 -6.71
N ALA A 43 -8.68 -8.56 -7.00
CA ALA A 43 -7.68 -7.52 -6.78
C ALA A 43 -7.45 -7.34 -5.28
N LEU A 44 -6.24 -6.96 -4.95
CA LEU A 44 -5.85 -6.67 -3.57
C LEU A 44 -5.57 -5.18 -3.48
N ALA A 45 -6.22 -4.51 -2.54
CA ALA A 45 -5.92 -3.12 -2.25
C ALA A 45 -4.88 -3.08 -1.16
N VAL A 46 -3.77 -2.39 -1.41
CA VAL A 46 -2.63 -2.35 -0.49
C VAL A 46 -2.36 -0.92 -0.08
N PHE A 47 -2.13 -0.72 1.21
CA PHE A 47 -1.81 0.58 1.79
C PHE A 47 -0.50 0.45 2.55
N ALA A 48 0.35 1.45 2.43
CA ALA A 48 1.59 1.51 3.20
C ALA A 48 1.72 2.88 3.82
N THR A 49 2.24 2.92 5.03
CA THR A 49 2.47 4.18 5.73
C THR A 49 3.82 4.12 6.42
N GLY A 50 4.49 5.26 6.46
CA GLY A 50 5.82 5.36 7.03
C GLY A 50 6.84 5.73 5.99
N GLY A 51 7.83 4.86 5.83
CA GLY A 51 8.90 5.06 4.86
C GLY A 51 10.01 5.97 5.34
N ASN A 52 10.01 6.34 6.61
CA ASN A 52 11.05 7.20 7.16
C ASN A 52 12.32 6.41 7.41
N SER A 53 13.45 7.05 7.18
CA SER A 53 14.74 6.41 7.37
C SER A 53 14.94 5.97 8.82
N THR A 54 15.58 4.83 9.00
CA THR A 54 15.93 4.33 10.33
C THR A 54 17.24 4.94 10.84
N SER A 55 17.88 5.80 10.04
CA SER A 55 19.16 6.41 10.43
C SER A 55 19.01 7.52 11.46
N GLY A 56 17.82 8.02 11.68
CA GLY A 56 17.58 9.04 12.68
C GLY A 56 18.02 10.44 12.25
N GLY A 57 17.99 11.39 13.19
CA GLY A 57 18.34 12.77 12.90
C GLY A 57 17.46 13.35 11.81
N GLN A 58 18.03 14.19 10.97
CA GLN A 58 17.29 14.78 9.88
C GLN A 58 16.85 13.74 8.85
N CYS A 59 17.58 12.64 8.74
CA CYS A 59 17.16 11.54 7.87
C CYS A 59 15.80 11.00 8.26
N GLY A 60 15.47 11.00 9.54
CA GLY A 60 14.16 10.54 10.00
C GLY A 60 13.00 11.40 9.50
N ASN A 61 13.27 12.59 8.98
CA ASN A 61 12.24 13.45 8.39
C ASN A 61 12.07 13.20 6.90
N ARG A 62 12.96 12.47 6.27
CA ARG A 62 12.82 12.06 4.87
C ARG A 62 12.05 10.77 4.82
N TYR A 63 11.27 10.61 3.78
CA TYR A 63 10.58 9.34 3.59
C TYR A 63 10.59 8.94 2.12
N ASP A 64 10.44 7.65 1.89
CA ASP A 64 10.33 7.11 0.55
C ASP A 64 9.43 5.88 0.62
N LEU A 65 8.47 5.83 -0.26
CA LEU A 65 7.62 4.67 -0.46
C LEU A 65 7.41 4.49 -1.95
N GLY A 66 7.65 3.28 -2.41
CA GLY A 66 7.41 2.95 -3.81
C GLY A 66 6.78 1.58 -3.90
N ALA A 67 5.87 1.40 -4.85
CA ALA A 67 5.21 0.13 -5.06
C ALA A 67 5.43 -0.33 -6.49
N ASN A 68 5.71 -1.62 -6.65
CA ASN A 68 5.97 -2.23 -7.94
C ASN A 68 5.10 -3.45 -8.11
N ILE A 69 4.65 -3.69 -9.34
CA ILE A 69 3.85 -4.87 -9.66
C ILE A 69 4.57 -5.63 -10.76
N ALA A 70 4.70 -6.94 -10.57
CA ALA A 70 5.39 -7.79 -11.54
C ALA A 70 4.74 -7.64 -12.91
N GLY A 71 5.55 -7.45 -13.92
CA GLY A 71 5.10 -7.28 -15.30
C GLY A 71 4.65 -5.86 -15.63
N ILE A 72 4.54 -4.98 -14.65
CA ILE A 72 4.09 -3.60 -14.87
C ILE A 72 5.17 -2.60 -14.49
N GLY A 73 5.80 -2.79 -13.32
CA GLY A 73 6.80 -1.86 -12.81
C GLY A 73 6.26 -0.98 -11.71
N ARG A 74 6.82 0.20 -11.56
CA ARG A 74 6.45 1.13 -10.50
C ARG A 74 5.06 1.71 -10.76
N VAL A 75 4.15 1.51 -9.80
CA VAL A 75 2.75 1.96 -9.94
C VAL A 75 2.39 3.06 -8.95
N ALA A 76 3.16 3.24 -7.90
CA ALA A 76 2.90 4.29 -6.92
C ALA A 76 4.20 4.74 -6.29
N THR A 77 4.30 6.03 -6.00
CA THR A 77 5.49 6.59 -5.35
C THR A 77 5.06 7.76 -4.47
N ASN A 78 5.61 7.79 -3.26
CA ASN A 78 5.48 8.95 -2.39
C ASN A 78 6.80 9.13 -1.67
N SER A 79 7.49 10.22 -1.95
CA SER A 79 8.87 10.39 -1.50
C SER A 79 9.20 11.86 -1.30
N THR A 80 10.03 12.14 -0.31
CA THR A 80 10.59 13.48 -0.14
C THR A 80 12.00 13.39 0.45
N ALA A 81 12.88 14.20 -0.07
CA ALA A 81 14.21 14.39 0.50
C ALA A 81 14.26 15.63 1.40
N ASN A 82 13.17 16.35 1.56
CA ASN A 82 13.10 17.51 2.43
C ASN A 82 13.08 17.04 3.88
N ASP A 83 14.04 17.52 4.67
CA ASP A 83 14.19 17.09 6.05
C ASP A 83 13.91 18.18 7.08
N ASN A 84 13.19 19.24 6.67
CA ASN A 84 12.91 20.36 7.56
C ASN A 84 11.94 20.04 8.69
N TYR A 85 10.99 19.16 8.45
CA TYR A 85 9.95 18.88 9.43
C TYR A 85 9.74 17.37 9.54
N SER A 86 9.29 16.96 10.71
CA SER A 86 8.86 15.59 10.90
C SER A 86 7.64 15.32 10.01
N LYS A 87 7.72 14.29 9.20
CA LYS A 87 6.64 13.91 8.30
C LYS A 87 6.80 12.46 7.90
N THR A 88 5.74 11.88 7.37
CA THR A 88 5.76 10.49 6.99
C THR A 88 4.98 10.30 5.70
N GLY A 89 5.26 9.21 5.01
CA GLY A 89 4.66 8.92 3.72
C GLY A 89 3.46 8.01 3.83
N PHE A 90 2.72 7.97 2.73
CA PHE A 90 1.59 7.08 2.56
C PHE A 90 1.41 6.80 1.08
N LEU A 91 1.09 5.56 0.74
CA LEU A 91 0.69 5.24 -0.62
C LEU A 91 -0.34 4.12 -0.61
N SER A 92 -1.06 4.02 -1.72
CA SER A 92 -2.00 2.93 -1.92
C SER A 92 -1.96 2.52 -3.38
N PHE A 93 -2.25 1.25 -3.62
CA PHE A 93 -2.28 0.72 -4.97
C PHE A 93 -3.07 -0.57 -4.99
N PHE A 94 -3.43 -1.01 -6.18
CA PHE A 94 -4.14 -2.27 -6.36
C PHE A 94 -3.23 -3.28 -7.01
N VAL A 95 -3.31 -4.52 -6.56
CA VAL A 95 -2.55 -5.63 -7.12
C VAL A 95 -3.53 -6.57 -7.82
N PRO A 96 -3.35 -6.83 -9.11
CA PRO A 96 -4.24 -7.78 -9.80
C PRO A 96 -4.19 -9.16 -9.17
N ALA A 97 -5.20 -9.97 -9.46
CA ALA A 97 -5.25 -11.34 -9.00
C ALA A 97 -3.99 -12.11 -9.42
N LYS A 98 -3.53 -12.99 -8.57
CA LYS A 98 -2.42 -13.91 -8.87
C LYS A 98 -1.17 -13.18 -9.34
N THR A 99 -0.81 -12.08 -8.70
CA THR A 99 0.29 -11.25 -9.14
C THR A 99 1.22 -10.91 -7.98
N GLN A 100 2.50 -10.89 -8.25
CA GLN A 100 3.51 -10.51 -7.27
C GLN A 100 3.63 -8.99 -7.21
N PHE A 101 3.91 -8.49 -6.03
CA PHE A 101 4.12 -7.05 -5.82
C PHE A 101 5.18 -6.82 -4.76
N SER A 102 5.71 -5.62 -4.73
CA SER A 102 6.67 -5.23 -3.70
C SER A 102 6.47 -3.78 -3.31
N ILE A 103 6.86 -3.48 -2.07
CA ILE A 103 6.91 -2.11 -1.56
C ILE A 103 8.33 -1.90 -1.08
N GLU A 104 8.89 -0.74 -1.41
CA GLU A 104 10.26 -0.45 -1.01
C GLU A 104 10.39 0.94 -0.44
N SER A 105 11.37 1.11 0.42
CA SER A 105 11.63 2.39 1.05
C SER A 105 13.13 2.58 1.21
N TYR A 106 13.68 3.53 0.45
CA TYR A 106 15.09 3.88 0.49
C TYR A 106 15.22 5.39 0.36
N PRO A 107 14.97 6.13 1.46
CA PRO A 107 15.07 7.59 1.42
C PRO A 107 16.43 8.04 0.91
N TRP A 108 16.41 9.01 0.02
CA TRP A 108 17.60 9.45 -0.68
C TRP A 108 18.68 9.94 0.30
N GLY A 109 19.88 9.40 0.15
CA GLY A 109 21.01 9.80 0.98
C GLY A 109 20.95 9.30 2.41
N CYS A 110 19.99 8.45 2.74
CA CYS A 110 19.80 7.93 4.08
C CYS A 110 19.69 6.42 4.03
N GLY A 111 19.66 5.77 5.17
CA GLY A 111 19.47 4.34 5.21
C GLY A 111 18.05 3.94 4.85
N PRO A 112 17.79 2.63 4.75
CA PRO A 112 16.47 2.16 4.38
C PRO A 112 15.39 2.68 5.32
N GLY A 113 14.18 2.84 4.79
CA GLY A 113 13.06 3.29 5.58
C GLY A 113 12.28 2.13 6.17
N ILE A 114 11.52 2.44 7.19
CA ILE A 114 10.62 1.47 7.81
C ILE A 114 9.19 1.87 7.51
N PHE A 115 8.37 0.90 7.15
CA PHE A 115 6.97 1.15 6.85
C PHE A 115 6.11 -0.01 7.31
N SER A 116 4.83 0.28 7.52
CA SER A 116 3.83 -0.73 7.82
C SER A 116 2.88 -0.84 6.64
N ALA A 117 2.41 -2.04 6.38
CA ALA A 117 1.54 -2.27 5.23
C ALA A 117 0.31 -3.05 5.64
N TYR A 118 -0.79 -2.75 4.97
CA TYR A 118 -2.07 -3.38 5.19
C TYR A 118 -2.72 -3.60 3.83
N ALA A 119 -3.57 -4.59 3.77
CA ALA A 119 -4.25 -4.91 2.52
C ALA A 119 -5.64 -5.45 2.79
N PHE A 120 -6.51 -5.36 1.80
CA PHE A 120 -7.76 -6.10 1.83
C PHE A 120 -8.15 -6.46 0.40
N ILE A 121 -8.93 -7.54 0.31
CA ILE A 121 -9.36 -8.08 -0.96
C ILE A 121 -10.57 -7.28 -1.45
N VAL A 122 -10.49 -6.82 -2.68
CA VAL A 122 -11.58 -6.09 -3.33
C VAL A 122 -12.44 -7.12 -4.06
N GLU A 123 -13.69 -7.20 -3.67
CA GLU A 123 -14.60 -8.18 -4.26
C GLU A 123 -15.40 -7.66 -5.42
#